data_415e3070e5d2d8fa4a6057889362b228
#
_entry.id   415e3070e5d2d8fa4a6057889362b228
#
_cell.length_a   1.000
_cell.length_b   1.000
_cell.length_c   1.000
_cell.angle_alpha   90.00
_cell.angle_beta   90.00
_cell.angle_gamma   90.00
#
_symmetry.space_group_name_H-M   'P 1'
#
loop_
_entity.id
_entity.type
_entity.pdbx_description
1 polymer ?
#
loop_
_entity_poly.entity_id
_entity_poly.type
_entity_poly.pdbx_seq_one_letter_code
_entity_poly.pdbx_strand_id
1 'polypeptide(L)'
;MEDSTQKLTELFQEKASHILTEKMTEQNLDKLTSPISLKITELLTQKISNIETIKNAEKLSEELIDKNKCSKEDILSNKCKDGLIDEEQINDVYNDIKNTYLKGNYTGNNTINNTIIQTQNAIFQISTVEEQKNQDIQNISNIDLGMCEEELRAYYKIDDEDSLIIIKIDTKSEDLTQTYVQYQIYDPRDLSPLNLSICNNMKININTPVFLDNATSNLYDKLKESGYNLFDENDAFYTDICSTYTTENETDITLSDRRNIIYYNNGNKTLCQKGCEFESYNSKTKKVSCKCFPQLNETKASLSSVSNNFVMRNIAS
;
A
#
# COMPACT_ATOMS: atom_id res chain seq x y z
N MET A 1 -0.02 26.53 -9.94
CA MET A 1 -1.44 26.20 -10.22
C MET A 1 -2.32 27.46 -10.38
N GLU A 2 -2.12 28.50 -9.60
CA GLU A 2 -2.86 29.79 -9.76
C GLU A 2 -2.75 30.41 -11.16
N ASP A 3 -1.55 30.36 -11.77
CA ASP A 3 -1.29 30.93 -13.10
C ASP A 3 -2.07 30.25 -14.25
N SER A 4 -2.35 28.95 -14.13
CA SER A 4 -3.09 28.20 -15.17
C SER A 4 -4.60 28.46 -15.13
N THR A 5 -5.17 28.71 -13.95
CA THR A 5 -6.60 28.98 -13.78
C THR A 5 -6.92 30.43 -14.22
N GLN A 6 -6.01 31.34 -13.95
CA GLN A 6 -6.16 32.75 -14.34
C GLN A 6 -6.07 32.92 -15.87
N LYS A 7 -5.10 32.23 -16.52
CA LYS A 7 -5.00 32.19 -17.98
C LYS A 7 -6.21 31.55 -18.67
N LEU A 8 -6.79 30.51 -18.05
CA LEU A 8 -7.97 29.84 -18.58
C LEU A 8 -9.19 30.77 -18.51
N THR A 9 -9.32 31.55 -17.44
CA THR A 9 -10.41 32.50 -17.25
C THR A 9 -10.32 33.68 -18.24
N GLU A 10 -9.11 34.21 -18.45
CA GLU A 10 -8.84 35.26 -19.44
C GLU A 10 -9.10 34.80 -20.87
N LEU A 11 -8.66 33.57 -21.23
CA LEU A 11 -8.88 32.97 -22.54
C LEU A 11 -10.37 32.72 -22.83
N PHE A 12 -11.15 32.35 -21.80
CA PHE A 12 -12.62 32.19 -21.94
C PHE A 12 -13.34 33.49 -22.06
N GLN A 13 -12.91 34.55 -21.35
CA GLN A 13 -13.50 35.91 -21.49
C GLN A 13 -13.21 36.51 -22.87
N GLU A 14 -12.00 36.33 -23.38
CA GLU A 14 -11.59 36.81 -24.71
C GLU A 14 -12.35 36.07 -25.82
N LYS A 15 -12.49 34.75 -25.76
CA LYS A 15 -13.27 33.98 -26.74
C LYS A 15 -14.76 34.23 -26.64
N ALA A 16 -15.32 34.39 -25.46
CA ALA A 16 -16.74 34.72 -25.29
C ALA A 16 -17.07 36.14 -25.85
N SER A 17 -16.16 37.10 -25.62
CA SER A 17 -16.28 38.46 -26.19
C SER A 17 -16.16 38.45 -27.72
N HIS A 18 -15.25 37.65 -28.30
CA HIS A 18 -15.07 37.56 -29.76
C HIS A 18 -16.28 36.91 -30.46
N ILE A 19 -16.86 35.86 -29.85
CA ILE A 19 -18.05 35.17 -30.40
C ILE A 19 -19.30 36.10 -30.34
N LEU A 20 -19.40 36.94 -29.31
CA LEU A 20 -20.49 37.91 -29.18
C LEU A 20 -20.39 39.06 -30.19
N THR A 21 -19.18 39.50 -30.56
CA THR A 21 -18.95 40.59 -31.52
C THR A 21 -19.10 40.15 -32.98
N GLU A 22 -18.82 38.93 -33.33
CA GLU A 22 -18.72 38.43 -34.71
C GLU A 22 -20.08 38.00 -35.32
N LYS A 23 -21.13 37.80 -34.51
CA LYS A 23 -22.44 37.27 -34.97
C LYS A 23 -23.62 38.21 -34.87
N MET A 24 -23.42 39.50 -34.71
CA MET A 24 -24.53 40.46 -34.49
C MET A 24 -24.66 41.48 -35.60
N THR A 25 -25.48 41.19 -36.60
CA THR A 25 -26.09 42.21 -37.46
C THR A 25 -27.37 42.73 -36.80
N GLU A 26 -27.51 44.04 -36.82
CA GLU A 26 -28.33 44.93 -35.97
C GLU A 26 -29.87 44.75 -35.94
N GLN A 27 -30.50 43.74 -36.52
CA GLN A 27 -31.95 43.73 -36.68
C GLN A 27 -32.77 42.71 -35.86
N ASN A 28 -32.13 41.88 -34.99
CA ASN A 28 -32.87 40.93 -34.14
C ASN A 28 -32.35 40.85 -32.69
N LEU A 29 -31.74 41.93 -32.22
CA LEU A 29 -30.92 41.94 -31.00
C LEU A 29 -31.72 41.71 -29.70
N ASP A 30 -32.86 42.39 -29.56
CA ASP A 30 -33.54 42.48 -28.25
C ASP A 30 -34.37 41.26 -27.85
N LYS A 31 -34.69 40.37 -28.79
CA LYS A 31 -35.50 39.16 -28.49
C LYS A 31 -34.69 37.88 -28.26
N LEU A 32 -33.44 37.82 -28.72
CA LEU A 32 -32.59 36.64 -28.58
C LEU A 32 -31.52 36.77 -27.49
N THR A 33 -31.14 38.00 -27.14
CA THR A 33 -30.07 38.24 -26.16
C THR A 33 -30.48 37.94 -24.71
N SER A 34 -31.73 38.23 -24.35
CA SER A 34 -32.20 38.05 -22.97
C SER A 34 -32.15 36.58 -22.49
N PRO A 35 -32.74 35.58 -23.18
CA PRO A 35 -32.73 34.20 -22.69
C PRO A 35 -31.37 33.53 -22.81
N ILE A 36 -30.54 33.87 -23.81
CA ILE A 36 -29.20 33.32 -24.00
C ILE A 36 -28.24 33.89 -22.95
N SER A 37 -28.28 35.18 -22.70
CA SER A 37 -27.50 35.86 -21.67
C SER A 37 -27.84 35.33 -20.28
N LEU A 38 -29.13 35.14 -19.97
CA LEU A 38 -29.58 34.56 -18.70
C LEU A 38 -29.03 33.12 -18.51
N LYS A 39 -29.13 32.30 -19.54
CA LYS A 39 -28.68 30.90 -19.50
C LYS A 39 -27.14 30.76 -19.40
N ILE A 40 -26.40 31.65 -20.06
CA ILE A 40 -24.93 31.73 -19.93
C ILE A 40 -24.55 32.19 -18.54
N THR A 41 -25.23 33.19 -17.98
CA THR A 41 -24.98 33.67 -16.61
C THR A 41 -25.27 32.56 -15.57
N GLU A 42 -26.36 31.83 -15.76
CA GLU A 42 -26.75 30.72 -14.88
C GLU A 42 -25.73 29.58 -14.91
N LEU A 43 -25.27 29.18 -16.11
CA LEU A 43 -24.22 28.15 -16.28
C LEU A 43 -22.86 28.59 -15.73
N LEU A 44 -22.51 29.89 -15.89
CA LEU A 44 -21.27 30.42 -15.32
C LEU A 44 -21.36 30.49 -13.79
N THR A 45 -22.48 30.92 -13.24
CA THR A 45 -22.68 30.93 -11.77
C THR A 45 -22.60 29.52 -11.18
N GLN A 46 -23.21 28.55 -11.86
CA GLN A 46 -23.15 27.14 -11.42
C GLN A 46 -21.75 26.57 -11.49
N LYS A 47 -20.96 26.90 -12.53
CA LYS A 47 -19.55 26.48 -12.63
C LYS A 47 -18.66 27.15 -11.59
N ILE A 48 -18.88 28.45 -11.33
CA ILE A 48 -18.13 29.18 -10.30
C ILE A 48 -18.41 28.58 -8.91
N SER A 49 -19.71 28.34 -8.60
CA SER A 49 -20.09 27.69 -7.34
C SER A 49 -19.45 26.31 -7.15
N ASN A 50 -19.38 25.50 -8.23
CA ASN A 50 -18.71 24.20 -8.19
C ASN A 50 -17.20 24.32 -7.94
N ILE A 51 -16.54 25.33 -8.56
CA ILE A 51 -15.10 25.58 -8.36
C ILE A 51 -14.82 26.05 -6.93
N GLU A 52 -15.66 26.91 -6.36
CA GLU A 52 -15.56 27.36 -4.96
C GLU A 52 -15.77 26.19 -4.00
N THR A 53 -16.70 25.28 -4.28
CA THR A 53 -16.93 24.07 -3.48
C THR A 53 -15.74 23.16 -3.53
N ILE A 54 -15.11 22.96 -4.69
CA ILE A 54 -13.90 22.15 -4.84
C ILE A 54 -12.74 22.79 -4.08
N LYS A 55 -12.51 24.09 -4.23
CA LYS A 55 -11.44 24.80 -3.49
C LYS A 55 -11.62 24.73 -1.97
N ASN A 56 -12.86 24.85 -1.50
CA ASN A 56 -13.15 24.73 -0.07
C ASN A 56 -12.95 23.29 0.42
N ALA A 57 -13.27 22.28 -0.39
CA ALA A 57 -13.01 20.89 -0.07
C ALA A 57 -11.50 20.56 -0.05
N GLU A 58 -10.73 21.10 -1.02
CA GLU A 58 -9.27 20.97 -1.04
C GLU A 58 -8.63 21.62 0.19
N LYS A 59 -9.02 22.85 0.52
CA LYS A 59 -8.53 23.54 1.71
C LYS A 59 -8.90 22.83 2.99
N LEU A 60 -10.11 22.29 3.10
CA LEU A 60 -10.53 21.49 4.26
C LEU A 60 -9.74 20.18 4.37
N SER A 61 -9.42 19.55 3.23
CA SER A 61 -8.58 18.35 3.21
C SER A 61 -7.14 18.65 3.63
N GLU A 62 -6.57 19.76 3.19
CA GLU A 62 -5.22 20.20 3.62
C GLU A 62 -5.20 20.54 5.12
N GLU A 63 -6.21 21.23 5.65
CA GLU A 63 -6.31 21.51 7.09
C GLU A 63 -6.53 20.25 7.94
N LEU A 64 -7.19 19.22 7.41
CA LEU A 64 -7.36 17.93 8.06
C LEU A 64 -6.06 17.10 8.03
N ILE A 65 -5.31 17.17 6.93
CA ILE A 65 -4.01 16.51 6.80
C ILE A 65 -3.01 17.15 7.79
N ASP A 66 -2.97 18.46 7.88
CA ASP A 66 -2.07 19.17 8.81
C ASP A 66 -2.40 18.89 10.28
N LYS A 67 -3.68 18.74 10.64
CA LYS A 67 -4.10 18.39 12.00
C LYS A 67 -3.73 16.98 12.42
N ASN A 68 -3.56 16.08 11.47
CA ASN A 68 -3.19 14.68 11.70
C ASN A 68 -1.70 14.40 11.48
N LYS A 69 -0.91 15.44 11.20
CA LYS A 69 0.53 15.28 10.97
C LYS A 69 1.23 15.07 12.31
N CYS A 70 1.87 13.92 12.43
CA CYS A 70 2.61 13.54 13.63
C CYS A 70 3.96 14.25 13.70
N SER A 71 4.34 14.70 14.91
CA SER A 71 5.73 15.07 15.13
C SER A 71 6.60 13.81 15.24
N LYS A 72 7.87 13.94 14.91
CA LYS A 72 8.84 12.85 15.00
C LYS A 72 8.95 12.30 16.43
N GLU A 73 8.94 13.18 17.41
CA GLU A 73 8.99 12.84 18.83
C GLU A 73 7.75 12.05 19.28
N ASP A 74 6.57 12.42 18.76
CA ASP A 74 5.34 11.70 19.07
C ASP A 74 5.31 10.31 18.43
N ILE A 75 5.87 10.16 17.23
CA ILE A 75 6.03 8.86 16.57
C ILE A 75 6.98 7.98 17.40
N LEU A 76 8.18 8.46 17.70
CA LEU A 76 9.18 7.70 18.46
C LEU A 76 8.71 7.34 19.88
N SER A 77 7.88 8.18 20.49
CA SER A 77 7.25 7.90 21.79
C SER A 77 5.98 7.05 21.70
N ASN A 78 5.61 6.56 20.51
CA ASN A 78 4.41 5.77 20.22
C ASN A 78 3.08 6.44 20.63
N LYS A 79 3.04 7.78 20.56
CA LYS A 79 1.85 8.59 20.88
C LYS A 79 1.00 8.91 19.66
N CYS A 80 1.50 8.66 18.45
CA CYS A 80 0.88 9.00 17.19
C CYS A 80 0.32 7.78 16.44
N LYS A 81 -0.47 6.94 17.11
CA LYS A 81 -0.98 5.69 16.53
C LYS A 81 -1.99 5.90 15.39
N ASP A 82 -2.76 6.97 15.45
CA ASP A 82 -3.83 7.27 14.49
C ASP A 82 -3.41 8.33 13.48
N GLY A 83 -2.15 8.79 13.52
CA GLY A 83 -1.64 9.78 12.59
C GLY A 83 -1.03 9.17 11.34
N LEU A 84 -1.22 9.86 10.21
CA LEU A 84 -0.57 9.53 8.94
C LEU A 84 0.81 10.16 8.89
N ILE A 85 1.77 9.41 8.35
CA ILE A 85 3.13 9.87 8.12
C ILE A 85 3.49 9.69 6.63
N ASP A 86 4.24 10.65 6.10
CA ASP A 86 4.72 10.60 4.72
C ASP A 86 6.01 9.76 4.61
N GLU A 87 6.46 9.55 3.38
CA GLU A 87 7.64 8.74 3.07
C GLU A 87 8.93 9.32 3.69
N GLU A 88 9.07 10.65 3.74
CA GLU A 88 10.22 11.32 4.34
C GLU A 88 10.25 11.05 5.84
N GLN A 89 9.11 11.19 6.51
CA GLN A 89 8.96 10.89 7.93
C GLN A 89 9.21 9.40 8.23
N ILE A 90 8.74 8.48 7.37
CA ILE A 90 9.03 7.04 7.52
C ILE A 90 10.53 6.80 7.50
N ASN A 91 11.25 7.36 6.52
CA ASN A 91 12.69 7.21 6.40
C ASN A 91 13.45 7.84 7.57
N ASP A 92 13.04 9.02 8.01
CA ASP A 92 13.64 9.72 9.14
C ASP A 92 13.47 8.94 10.45
N VAL A 93 12.25 8.47 10.74
CA VAL A 93 11.96 7.67 11.92
C VAL A 93 12.75 6.35 11.89
N TYR A 94 12.79 5.68 10.73
CA TYR A 94 13.59 4.46 10.57
C TYR A 94 15.07 4.68 10.86
N ASN A 95 15.64 5.74 10.30
CA ASN A 95 17.04 6.09 10.55
C ASN A 95 17.32 6.43 12.01
N ASP A 96 16.41 7.10 12.69
CA ASP A 96 16.54 7.43 14.12
C ASP A 96 16.42 6.19 14.99
N ILE A 97 15.45 5.32 14.71
CA ILE A 97 15.34 4.03 15.37
C ILE A 97 16.65 3.25 15.22
N LYS A 98 17.12 3.12 13.96
CA LYS A 98 18.39 2.48 13.66
C LYS A 98 19.55 3.11 14.43
N ASN A 99 19.70 4.43 14.39
CA ASN A 99 20.79 5.12 15.07
C ASN A 99 20.71 5.00 16.59
N THR A 100 19.52 5.08 17.17
CA THR A 100 19.30 5.00 18.61
C THR A 100 19.62 3.60 19.14
N TYR A 101 19.16 2.58 18.45
CA TYR A 101 19.35 1.20 18.87
C TYR A 101 20.74 0.64 18.49
N LEU A 102 21.32 1.05 17.36
CA LEU A 102 22.64 0.59 16.93
C LEU A 102 23.80 1.40 17.56
N LYS A 103 23.56 2.64 18.02
CA LYS A 103 24.61 3.47 18.67
C LYS A 103 24.48 3.57 20.19
N GLY A 104 23.31 3.22 20.74
CA GLY A 104 23.08 3.24 22.18
C GLY A 104 23.70 2.03 22.85
N ASN A 105 24.84 2.20 23.51
CA ASN A 105 25.48 1.30 24.48
C ASN A 105 24.99 -0.16 24.45
N TYR A 106 25.29 -0.88 23.37
CA TYR A 106 25.17 -2.32 23.36
C TYR A 106 26.28 -2.87 24.28
N THR A 107 26.01 -2.94 25.56
CA THR A 107 26.76 -3.80 26.47
C THR A 107 26.13 -5.17 26.33
N GLY A 108 26.82 -6.13 25.77
CA GLY A 108 26.38 -7.46 25.31
C GLY A 108 25.45 -8.32 26.20
N ASN A 109 24.79 -7.72 27.17
CA ASN A 109 23.81 -8.32 28.08
C ASN A 109 22.41 -7.67 27.97
N ASN A 110 22.18 -6.73 27.06
CA ASN A 110 20.85 -6.16 26.88
C ASN A 110 20.04 -7.03 25.91
N THR A 111 19.10 -7.77 26.44
CA THR A 111 18.02 -8.36 25.65
C THR A 111 17.38 -7.27 24.82
N ILE A 112 17.43 -7.40 23.50
CA ILE A 112 16.66 -6.53 22.61
C ILE A 112 15.19 -6.84 22.89
N ASN A 113 14.54 -5.92 23.58
CA ASN A 113 13.09 -6.05 23.79
C ASN A 113 12.40 -5.78 22.47
N ASN A 114 11.49 -6.66 22.07
CA ASN A 114 10.62 -6.46 20.94
C ASN A 114 9.92 -5.09 21.08
N THR A 115 10.36 -4.13 20.27
CA THR A 115 9.85 -2.77 20.30
C THR A 115 9.02 -2.51 19.07
N ILE A 116 7.78 -2.08 19.26
CA ILE A 116 6.83 -1.77 18.21
C ILE A 116 6.43 -0.31 18.33
N ILE A 117 6.64 0.46 17.25
CA ILE A 117 6.18 1.83 17.08
C ILE A 117 5.17 1.82 15.95
N GLN A 118 3.97 2.32 16.21
CA GLN A 118 2.86 2.25 15.26
C GLN A 118 2.31 3.62 14.95
N THR A 119 2.05 3.85 13.66
CA THR A 119 1.22 4.94 13.14
C THR A 119 0.05 4.34 12.36
N GLN A 120 -0.80 5.16 11.75
CA GLN A 120 -1.93 4.67 10.97
C GLN A 120 -1.49 3.85 9.77
N ASN A 121 -0.44 4.28 9.06
CA ASN A 121 0.03 3.70 7.81
C ASN A 121 1.41 3.04 7.87
N ALA A 122 2.09 3.08 9.02
CA ALA A 122 3.39 2.43 9.18
C ALA A 122 3.56 1.80 10.56
N ILE A 123 4.24 0.67 10.61
CA ILE A 123 4.62 -0.03 11.85
C ILE A 123 6.12 -0.32 11.77
N PHE A 124 6.87 0.20 12.73
CA PHE A 124 8.29 -0.06 12.89
C PHE A 124 8.46 -1.11 13.98
N GLN A 125 9.27 -2.10 13.72
CA GLN A 125 9.54 -3.16 14.68
C GLN A 125 11.03 -3.48 14.76
N ILE A 126 11.53 -3.64 15.98
CA ILE A 126 12.83 -4.22 16.30
C ILE A 126 12.57 -5.48 17.09
N SER A 127 13.14 -6.59 16.68
CA SER A 127 12.99 -7.88 17.34
C SER A 127 14.15 -8.80 16.97
N THR A 128 14.16 -9.99 17.52
CA THR A 128 15.02 -11.06 17.03
C THR A 128 14.33 -11.82 15.90
N VAL A 129 15.11 -12.50 15.06
CA VAL A 129 14.56 -13.38 14.01
C VAL A 129 13.72 -14.51 14.61
N GLU A 130 14.12 -15.02 15.78
CA GLU A 130 13.37 -16.05 16.50
C GLU A 130 11.99 -15.54 16.99
N GLU A 131 11.95 -14.32 17.54
CA GLU A 131 10.67 -13.68 17.92
C GLU A 131 9.76 -13.50 16.72
N GLN A 132 10.30 -13.18 15.52
CA GLN A 132 9.50 -13.07 14.30
C GLN A 132 8.81 -14.39 13.93
N LYS A 133 9.46 -15.53 14.09
CA LYS A 133 8.87 -16.85 13.81
C LYS A 133 7.71 -17.18 14.77
N ASN A 134 7.84 -16.78 16.03
CA ASN A 134 6.89 -17.10 17.09
C ASN A 134 5.78 -16.06 17.27
N GLN A 135 5.86 -14.93 16.56
CA GLN A 135 4.93 -13.80 16.73
C GLN A 135 3.66 -13.99 15.90
N ASP A 136 2.51 -14.04 16.56
CA ASP A 136 1.20 -14.06 15.92
C ASP A 136 0.38 -12.81 16.28
N ILE A 137 0.96 -11.62 16.05
CA ILE A 137 0.25 -10.35 16.19
C ILE A 137 -0.53 -10.09 14.91
N GLN A 138 -1.85 -9.97 14.98
CA GLN A 138 -2.76 -9.92 13.84
C GLN A 138 -2.41 -8.86 12.78
N ASN A 139 -2.05 -7.65 13.20
CA ASN A 139 -1.89 -6.51 12.29
C ASN A 139 -0.44 -6.24 11.89
N ILE A 140 0.49 -7.09 12.26
CA ILE A 140 1.93 -6.93 12.02
C ILE A 140 2.43 -8.10 11.20
N SER A 141 3.26 -7.81 10.20
CA SER A 141 3.92 -8.86 9.42
C SER A 141 4.90 -9.65 10.29
N ASN A 142 5.22 -10.86 9.86
CA ASN A 142 6.33 -11.60 10.40
C ASN A 142 7.18 -12.24 9.28
N ILE A 143 8.45 -12.38 9.54
CA ILE A 143 9.45 -12.86 8.58
C ILE A 143 10.08 -14.13 9.13
N ASP A 144 10.10 -15.17 8.30
CA ASP A 144 10.88 -16.38 8.54
C ASP A 144 11.95 -16.52 7.46
N LEU A 145 13.21 -16.41 7.86
CA LEU A 145 14.35 -16.46 6.95
C LEU A 145 14.62 -17.90 6.45
N GLY A 146 14.13 -18.92 7.14
CA GLY A 146 14.37 -20.32 6.77
C GLY A 146 15.85 -20.63 6.58
N MET A 147 16.21 -21.26 5.46
CA MET A 147 17.61 -21.60 5.16
C MET A 147 18.53 -20.39 5.02
N CYS A 148 18.01 -19.21 4.70
CA CYS A 148 18.81 -17.99 4.63
C CYS A 148 19.42 -17.64 6.01
N GLU A 149 18.72 -17.92 7.11
CA GLU A 149 19.25 -17.70 8.45
C GLU A 149 20.48 -18.56 8.70
N GLU A 150 20.41 -19.85 8.36
CA GLU A 150 21.52 -20.80 8.52
C GLU A 150 22.74 -20.38 7.69
N GLU A 151 22.51 -19.95 6.46
CA GLU A 151 23.57 -19.47 5.57
C GLU A 151 24.23 -18.18 6.08
N LEU A 152 23.44 -17.21 6.58
CA LEU A 152 23.97 -15.99 7.20
C LEU A 152 24.81 -16.33 8.43
N ARG A 153 24.33 -17.20 9.31
CA ARG A 153 25.07 -17.65 10.50
C ARG A 153 26.39 -18.32 10.13
N ALA A 154 26.36 -19.22 9.16
CA ALA A 154 27.56 -19.92 8.67
C ALA A 154 28.58 -18.94 8.08
N TYR A 155 28.16 -18.03 7.22
CA TYR A 155 29.03 -17.07 6.56
C TYR A 155 29.70 -16.10 7.52
N TYR A 156 28.91 -15.52 8.44
CA TYR A 156 29.38 -14.55 9.43
C TYR A 156 29.91 -15.19 10.72
N LYS A 157 29.86 -16.51 10.83
CA LYS A 157 30.30 -17.28 12.00
C LYS A 157 29.61 -16.80 13.28
N ILE A 158 28.29 -16.75 13.23
CA ILE A 158 27.42 -16.34 14.35
C ILE A 158 26.92 -17.63 15.00
N ASP A 159 27.13 -17.78 16.31
CA ASP A 159 26.70 -18.94 17.05
C ASP A 159 25.17 -19.04 17.12
N ASP A 160 24.65 -20.28 17.23
CA ASP A 160 23.21 -20.53 17.29
C ASP A 160 22.54 -19.91 18.52
N GLU A 161 23.29 -19.68 19.57
CA GLU A 161 22.82 -19.03 20.81
C GLU A 161 22.62 -17.51 20.64
N ASP A 162 23.28 -16.91 19.67
CA ASP A 162 23.20 -15.47 19.37
C ASP A 162 22.05 -15.18 18.40
N SER A 163 20.92 -14.69 18.87
CA SER A 163 19.77 -14.39 18.01
C SER A 163 20.03 -13.21 17.07
N LEU A 164 19.89 -13.44 15.75
CA LEU A 164 19.98 -12.37 14.74
C LEU A 164 18.93 -11.31 15.02
N ILE A 165 19.29 -10.03 14.78
CA ILE A 165 18.41 -8.90 15.01
C ILE A 165 17.78 -8.49 13.70
N ILE A 166 16.50 -8.17 13.72
CA ILE A 166 15.76 -7.63 12.59
C ILE A 166 15.16 -6.28 12.93
N ILE A 167 15.38 -5.30 12.06
CA ILE A 167 14.64 -4.05 12.05
C ILE A 167 13.79 -4.05 10.79
N LYS A 168 12.48 -3.93 10.95
CA LYS A 168 11.56 -3.93 9.82
C LYS A 168 10.53 -2.80 9.90
N ILE A 169 9.97 -2.47 8.75
CA ILE A 169 8.88 -1.53 8.59
C ILE A 169 7.79 -2.20 7.77
N ASP A 170 6.59 -2.18 8.29
CA ASP A 170 5.37 -2.52 7.57
C ASP A 170 4.71 -1.21 7.13
N THR A 171 4.60 -0.95 5.83
CA THR A 171 3.87 0.20 5.29
C THR A 171 2.62 -0.27 4.58
N LYS A 172 1.49 0.38 4.84
CA LYS A 172 0.22 0.07 4.17
C LYS A 172 0.13 0.83 2.86
N SER A 173 -0.41 0.20 1.82
CA SER A 173 -0.82 0.87 0.60
C SER A 173 -1.91 1.91 0.87
N GLU A 174 -2.10 2.89 -0.03
CA GLU A 174 -3.11 3.95 0.12
C GLU A 174 -4.54 3.40 0.27
N ASP A 175 -4.85 2.31 -0.41
CA ASP A 175 -6.12 1.60 -0.32
C ASP A 175 -6.20 0.65 0.88
N LEU A 176 -5.15 0.60 1.73
CA LEU A 176 -5.02 -0.25 2.92
C LEU A 176 -5.15 -1.76 2.64
N THR A 177 -5.11 -2.18 1.38
CA THR A 177 -5.33 -3.58 0.99
C THR A 177 -4.07 -4.41 1.06
N GLN A 178 -2.90 -3.78 0.87
CA GLN A 178 -1.60 -4.44 0.89
C GLN A 178 -0.69 -3.86 1.96
N THR A 179 0.16 -4.73 2.50
CA THR A 179 1.24 -4.33 3.40
C THR A 179 2.58 -4.59 2.70
N TYR A 180 3.40 -3.56 2.59
CA TYR A 180 4.77 -3.66 2.10
C TYR A 180 5.71 -3.79 3.28
N VAL A 181 6.60 -4.79 3.22
CA VAL A 181 7.54 -5.09 4.29
C VAL A 181 8.95 -4.79 3.81
N GLN A 182 9.62 -3.88 4.49
CA GLN A 182 11.05 -3.60 4.33
C GLN A 182 11.77 -4.05 5.60
N TYR A 183 12.95 -4.63 5.48
CA TYR A 183 13.69 -5.14 6.63
C TYR A 183 15.19 -5.16 6.38
N GLN A 184 15.94 -5.16 7.47
CA GLN A 184 17.38 -5.36 7.51
C GLN A 184 17.73 -6.27 8.66
N ILE A 185 18.64 -7.20 8.42
CA ILE A 185 19.18 -8.13 9.43
C ILE A 185 20.52 -7.61 9.92
N TYR A 186 20.76 -7.77 11.21
CA TYR A 186 21.98 -7.29 11.88
C TYR A 186 22.64 -8.40 12.68
N ASP A 187 23.98 -8.37 12.73
CA ASP A 187 24.78 -9.19 13.61
C ASP A 187 24.51 -8.81 15.08
N PRO A 188 24.14 -9.74 15.95
CA PRO A 188 23.84 -9.41 17.35
C PRO A 188 25.06 -8.97 18.14
N ARG A 189 26.28 -9.25 17.69
CA ARG A 189 27.53 -8.99 18.44
C ARG A 189 28.01 -7.53 18.30
N ASP A 190 27.85 -6.95 17.11
CA ASP A 190 28.38 -5.61 16.80
C ASP A 190 27.37 -4.69 16.13
N LEU A 191 26.15 -5.20 15.87
CA LEU A 191 25.05 -4.51 15.21
C LEU A 191 25.40 -4.06 13.78
N SER A 192 26.35 -4.74 13.13
CA SER A 192 26.62 -4.51 11.72
C SER A 192 25.52 -5.12 10.83
N PRO A 193 25.13 -4.45 9.73
CA PRO A 193 24.13 -4.98 8.82
C PRO A 193 24.68 -6.17 8.05
N LEU A 194 23.94 -7.27 8.02
CA LEU A 194 24.29 -8.47 7.27
C LEU A 194 23.91 -8.29 5.79
N ASN A 195 24.77 -8.77 4.89
CA ASN A 195 24.53 -8.72 3.47
C ASN A 195 23.62 -9.87 3.01
N LEU A 196 22.38 -9.57 2.68
CA LEU A 196 21.40 -10.56 2.23
C LEU A 196 21.67 -11.11 0.82
N SER A 197 22.67 -10.59 0.07
CA SER A 197 23.04 -11.15 -1.24
C SER A 197 23.55 -12.59 -1.13
N ILE A 198 24.00 -13.01 0.05
CA ILE A 198 24.38 -14.39 0.36
C ILE A 198 23.21 -15.35 0.15
N CYS A 199 21.98 -14.89 0.37
CA CYS A 199 20.73 -15.64 0.25
C CYS A 199 20.05 -15.50 -1.14
N ASN A 200 20.74 -15.04 -2.19
CA ASN A 200 20.12 -14.69 -3.48
C ASN A 200 19.26 -15.80 -4.11
N ASN A 201 19.57 -17.06 -3.84
CA ASN A 201 18.86 -18.21 -4.41
C ASN A 201 17.91 -18.88 -3.39
N MET A 202 17.73 -18.27 -2.23
CA MET A 202 16.90 -18.80 -1.16
C MET A 202 15.65 -17.96 -1.02
N LYS A 203 14.48 -18.59 -0.95
CA LYS A 203 13.24 -17.90 -0.66
C LYS A 203 13.03 -17.86 0.85
N ILE A 204 12.57 -16.72 1.33
CA ILE A 204 12.13 -16.49 2.71
C ILE A 204 10.61 -16.39 2.74
N ASN A 205 10.01 -16.67 3.89
CA ASN A 205 8.57 -16.51 4.07
C ASN A 205 8.27 -15.18 4.74
N ILE A 206 7.40 -14.39 4.13
CA ILE A 206 6.88 -13.15 4.70
C ILE A 206 5.37 -13.30 4.83
N ASN A 207 4.88 -13.26 6.07
CA ASN A 207 3.45 -13.31 6.35
C ASN A 207 2.95 -11.89 6.61
N THR A 208 2.10 -11.38 5.74
CA THR A 208 1.59 -10.01 5.83
C THR A 208 0.09 -9.99 6.11
N PRO A 209 -0.38 -9.08 6.99
CA PRO A 209 -1.81 -8.88 7.16
C PRO A 209 -2.43 -8.37 5.87
N VAL A 210 -3.60 -8.91 5.53
CA VAL A 210 -4.36 -8.53 4.34
C VAL A 210 -5.84 -8.42 4.68
N PHE A 211 -6.50 -7.42 4.11
CA PHE A 211 -7.93 -7.21 4.31
C PHE A 211 -8.72 -7.80 3.12
N LEU A 212 -9.25 -9.00 3.32
CA LEU A 212 -10.24 -9.57 2.41
C LEU A 212 -11.63 -9.43 3.04
N ASP A 213 -12.62 -9.13 2.20
CA ASP A 213 -14.01 -9.17 2.64
C ASP A 213 -14.42 -10.61 3.02
N ASN A 214 -15.47 -10.74 3.83
CA ASN A 214 -15.90 -12.03 4.34
C ASN A 214 -16.34 -12.99 3.22
N ALA A 215 -16.91 -12.48 2.14
CA ALA A 215 -17.35 -13.31 1.01
C ALA A 215 -16.14 -13.93 0.30
N THR A 216 -15.12 -13.12 -0.02
CA THR A 216 -13.86 -13.58 -0.61
C THR A 216 -13.12 -14.56 0.30
N SER A 217 -13.07 -14.28 1.61
CA SER A 217 -12.41 -15.15 2.60
C SER A 217 -13.09 -16.51 2.70
N ASN A 218 -14.42 -16.53 2.80
CA ASN A 218 -15.20 -17.78 2.84
C ASN A 218 -15.09 -18.58 1.54
N LEU A 219 -15.08 -17.89 0.40
CA LEU A 219 -14.90 -18.54 -0.90
C LEU A 219 -13.51 -19.19 -1.01
N TYR A 220 -12.47 -18.49 -0.54
CA TYR A 220 -11.13 -19.06 -0.49
C TYR A 220 -11.08 -20.34 0.35
N ASP A 221 -11.67 -20.32 1.56
CA ASP A 221 -11.66 -21.49 2.44
C ASP A 221 -12.40 -22.68 1.80
N LYS A 222 -13.56 -22.46 1.18
CA LYS A 222 -14.30 -23.50 0.45
C LYS A 222 -13.50 -24.10 -0.70
N LEU A 223 -12.88 -23.27 -1.52
CA LEU A 223 -12.08 -23.73 -2.66
C LEU A 223 -10.84 -24.50 -2.17
N LYS A 224 -10.18 -24.01 -1.12
CA LYS A 224 -9.04 -24.68 -0.50
C LYS A 224 -9.39 -26.07 0.05
N GLU A 225 -10.56 -26.23 0.69
CA GLU A 225 -11.06 -27.54 1.15
C GLU A 225 -11.26 -28.49 -0.02
N SER A 226 -11.60 -28.00 -1.21
CA SER A 226 -11.73 -28.76 -2.43
C SER A 226 -10.41 -28.95 -3.19
N GLY A 227 -9.31 -28.45 -2.67
CA GLY A 227 -7.97 -28.55 -3.27
C GLY A 227 -7.66 -27.49 -4.33
N TYR A 228 -8.45 -26.41 -4.41
CA TYR A 228 -8.28 -25.33 -5.37
C TYR A 228 -7.67 -24.07 -4.73
N ASN A 229 -7.05 -23.25 -5.57
CA ASN A 229 -6.49 -21.95 -5.17
C ASN A 229 -7.25 -20.80 -5.85
N LEU A 230 -7.99 -20.03 -5.06
CA LEU A 230 -8.77 -18.87 -5.53
C LEU A 230 -7.91 -17.81 -6.23
N PHE A 231 -6.65 -17.64 -5.81
CA PHE A 231 -5.77 -16.54 -6.24
C PHE A 231 -4.75 -16.94 -7.31
N ASP A 232 -4.81 -18.18 -7.82
CA ASP A 232 -3.96 -18.65 -8.92
C ASP A 232 -4.80 -18.83 -10.19
N GLU A 233 -4.59 -17.97 -11.18
CA GLU A 233 -5.30 -18.05 -12.48
C GLU A 233 -5.03 -19.32 -13.25
N ASN A 234 -3.93 -20.01 -12.97
CA ASN A 234 -3.55 -21.26 -13.60
C ASN A 234 -4.04 -22.49 -12.84
N ASP A 235 -4.70 -22.31 -11.70
CA ASP A 235 -5.30 -23.41 -10.93
C ASP A 235 -6.29 -24.20 -11.77
N ALA A 236 -6.41 -25.52 -11.48
CA ALA A 236 -7.35 -26.41 -12.14
C ALA A 236 -8.80 -25.89 -12.07
N PHE A 237 -9.16 -25.16 -11.02
CA PHE A 237 -10.46 -24.50 -10.90
C PHE A 237 -10.77 -23.58 -12.07
N TYR A 238 -9.77 -22.91 -12.65
CA TYR A 238 -9.92 -21.98 -13.76
C TYR A 238 -9.49 -22.54 -15.11
N THR A 239 -8.80 -23.67 -15.15
CA THR A 239 -8.21 -24.21 -16.37
C THR A 239 -8.81 -25.54 -16.79
N ASP A 240 -9.30 -26.35 -15.85
CA ASP A 240 -9.85 -27.68 -16.14
C ASP A 240 -11.37 -27.63 -16.24
N ILE A 241 -11.90 -28.00 -17.44
CA ILE A 241 -13.33 -28.11 -17.69
C ILE A 241 -13.99 -29.28 -16.94
N CYS A 242 -13.21 -30.29 -16.59
CA CYS A 242 -13.71 -31.46 -15.84
C CYS A 242 -13.81 -31.18 -14.33
N SER A 243 -13.17 -30.13 -13.84
CA SER A 243 -13.33 -29.69 -12.45
C SER A 243 -14.73 -29.13 -12.26
N THR A 244 -15.50 -29.71 -11.36
CA THR A 244 -16.87 -29.25 -11.06
C THR A 244 -16.85 -28.37 -9.82
N TYR A 245 -17.66 -27.32 -9.81
CA TYR A 245 -17.89 -26.49 -8.65
C TYR A 245 -19.38 -26.19 -8.54
N THR A 246 -19.98 -26.70 -7.49
CA THR A 246 -21.40 -26.51 -7.21
C THR A 246 -21.58 -25.38 -6.21
N THR A 247 -22.41 -24.40 -6.56
CA THR A 247 -22.77 -23.29 -5.68
C THR A 247 -23.67 -23.75 -4.53
N GLU A 248 -23.91 -22.85 -3.58
CA GLU A 248 -24.87 -23.08 -2.48
C GLU A 248 -26.29 -23.38 -2.97
N ASN A 249 -26.63 -22.97 -4.20
CA ASN A 249 -27.91 -23.24 -4.86
C ASN A 249 -27.92 -24.55 -5.66
N GLU A 250 -26.94 -25.44 -5.43
CA GLU A 250 -26.81 -26.74 -6.11
C GLU A 250 -26.68 -26.63 -7.63
N THR A 251 -26.20 -25.49 -8.14
CA THR A 251 -25.94 -25.29 -9.57
C THR A 251 -24.46 -25.32 -9.87
N ASP A 252 -24.04 -26.03 -10.89
CA ASP A 252 -22.67 -25.99 -11.38
C ASP A 252 -22.37 -24.68 -12.09
N ILE A 253 -21.19 -24.13 -11.84
CA ILE A 253 -20.70 -22.92 -12.51
C ILE A 253 -19.83 -23.34 -13.69
N THR A 254 -20.11 -22.76 -14.87
CA THR A 254 -19.29 -23.00 -16.07
C THR A 254 -17.86 -22.52 -15.89
N LEU A 255 -16.92 -23.10 -16.65
CA LEU A 255 -15.53 -22.63 -16.67
C LEU A 255 -15.43 -21.15 -17.04
N SER A 256 -16.27 -20.68 -17.95
CA SER A 256 -16.36 -19.26 -18.33
C SER A 256 -16.76 -18.39 -17.16
N ASP A 257 -17.74 -18.80 -16.36
CA ASP A 257 -18.19 -18.01 -15.22
C ASP A 257 -17.16 -18.05 -14.07
N ARG A 258 -16.46 -19.17 -13.90
CA ARG A 258 -15.34 -19.24 -12.94
C ARG A 258 -14.25 -18.21 -13.25
N ARG A 259 -13.89 -18.05 -14.53
CA ARG A 259 -12.90 -17.05 -14.97
C ARG A 259 -13.44 -15.63 -14.92
N ASN A 260 -14.61 -15.39 -15.48
CA ASN A 260 -15.12 -14.03 -15.71
C ASN A 260 -15.81 -13.44 -14.49
N ILE A 261 -16.34 -14.24 -13.59
CA ILE A 261 -17.06 -13.78 -12.41
C ILE A 261 -16.24 -14.03 -11.15
N ILE A 262 -15.84 -15.29 -10.91
CA ILE A 262 -15.15 -15.61 -9.65
C ILE A 262 -13.73 -15.04 -9.63
N TYR A 263 -12.92 -15.37 -10.65
CA TYR A 263 -11.54 -14.87 -10.68
C TYR A 263 -11.49 -13.35 -10.77
N TYR A 264 -12.23 -12.76 -11.70
CA TYR A 264 -12.21 -11.30 -11.89
C TYR A 264 -12.62 -10.53 -10.63
N ASN A 265 -13.64 -10.98 -9.92
CA ASN A 265 -14.14 -10.26 -8.73
C ASN A 265 -13.36 -10.59 -7.44
N ASN A 266 -12.81 -11.80 -7.31
CA ASN A 266 -12.24 -12.28 -6.05
C ASN A 266 -10.80 -12.75 -6.18
N GLY A 267 -10.45 -13.49 -7.23
CA GLY A 267 -9.14 -14.11 -7.41
C GLY A 267 -8.08 -13.16 -7.96
N ASN A 268 -8.47 -12.17 -8.76
CA ASN A 268 -7.56 -11.18 -9.36
C ASN A 268 -7.11 -10.12 -8.34
N LYS A 269 -6.59 -10.59 -7.20
CA LYS A 269 -6.05 -9.72 -6.13
C LYS A 269 -4.58 -10.02 -5.95
N THR A 270 -3.74 -9.02 -6.07
CA THR A 270 -2.32 -9.13 -5.74
C THR A 270 -2.17 -9.04 -4.22
N LEU A 271 -2.00 -10.19 -3.56
CA LEU A 271 -1.92 -10.27 -2.11
C LEU A 271 -0.48 -10.15 -1.59
N CYS A 272 0.52 -10.48 -2.41
CA CYS A 272 1.93 -10.40 -2.06
C CYS A 272 2.58 -9.18 -2.71
N GLN A 273 3.57 -8.61 -2.05
CA GLN A 273 4.38 -7.52 -2.63
C GLN A 273 5.12 -7.98 -3.89
N LYS A 274 5.51 -7.03 -4.73
CA LYS A 274 6.22 -7.31 -6.00
C LYS A 274 7.49 -8.14 -5.75
N GLY A 275 7.68 -9.19 -6.56
CA GLY A 275 8.82 -10.10 -6.42
C GLY A 275 8.61 -11.25 -5.43
N CYS A 276 7.42 -11.34 -4.84
CA CYS A 276 7.01 -12.47 -4.00
C CYS A 276 5.94 -13.30 -4.70
N GLU A 277 5.94 -14.60 -4.40
CA GLU A 277 4.93 -15.55 -4.86
C GLU A 277 3.94 -15.83 -3.73
N PHE A 278 2.66 -15.86 -4.06
CA PHE A 278 1.61 -16.26 -3.13
C PHE A 278 1.78 -17.76 -2.76
N GLU A 279 1.74 -18.08 -1.48
CA GLU A 279 1.76 -19.45 -1.00
C GLU A 279 0.41 -19.87 -0.41
N SER A 280 -0.10 -19.09 0.54
CA SER A 280 -1.37 -19.40 1.18
C SER A 280 -1.95 -18.17 1.88
N TYR A 281 -3.26 -18.22 2.16
CA TYR A 281 -3.95 -17.29 3.02
C TYR A 281 -4.51 -18.01 4.24
N ASN A 282 -4.41 -17.40 5.40
CA ASN A 282 -4.99 -17.87 6.64
C ASN A 282 -6.14 -16.95 7.06
N SER A 283 -7.38 -17.44 6.92
CA SER A 283 -8.59 -16.68 7.21
C SER A 283 -8.75 -16.34 8.70
N LYS A 284 -8.15 -17.13 9.60
CA LYS A 284 -8.22 -16.90 11.06
C LYS A 284 -7.31 -15.75 11.49
N THR A 285 -6.07 -15.76 11.01
CA THR A 285 -5.09 -14.70 11.31
C THR A 285 -5.19 -13.51 10.37
N LYS A 286 -5.94 -13.65 9.26
CA LYS A 286 -6.05 -12.68 8.16
C LYS A 286 -4.69 -12.31 7.57
N LYS A 287 -3.78 -13.28 7.50
CA LYS A 287 -2.45 -13.10 6.91
C LYS A 287 -2.31 -13.93 5.65
N VAL A 288 -1.61 -13.38 4.69
CA VAL A 288 -1.12 -14.06 3.51
C VAL A 288 0.33 -14.48 3.71
N SER A 289 0.67 -15.70 3.36
CA SER A 289 2.05 -16.19 3.30
C SER A 289 2.59 -16.01 1.88
N CYS A 290 3.71 -15.30 1.80
CA CYS A 290 4.39 -14.99 0.54
C CYS A 290 5.81 -15.52 0.56
N LYS A 291 6.23 -16.21 -0.50
CA LYS A 291 7.61 -16.60 -0.73
C LYS A 291 8.35 -15.55 -1.51
N CYS A 292 9.32 -14.90 -0.89
CA CYS A 292 10.05 -13.77 -1.43
C CYS A 292 11.54 -14.10 -1.55
N PHE A 293 12.21 -13.56 -2.59
CA PHE A 293 13.66 -13.45 -2.53
C PHE A 293 14.05 -12.33 -1.58
N PRO A 294 15.13 -12.49 -0.78
CA PRO A 294 15.60 -11.43 0.10
C PRO A 294 15.86 -10.14 -0.66
N GLN A 295 15.37 -9.03 -0.11
CA GLN A 295 15.61 -7.72 -0.70
C GLN A 295 17.08 -7.35 -0.51
N LEU A 296 17.79 -7.19 -1.61
CA LEU A 296 19.11 -6.57 -1.60
C LEU A 296 18.89 -5.08 -1.33
N ASN A 297 19.68 -4.51 -0.44
CA ASN A 297 19.60 -3.09 -0.05
C ASN A 297 19.79 -2.15 -1.25
N GLU A 298 18.83 -2.05 -2.13
CA GLU A 298 18.71 -0.97 -3.10
C GLU A 298 17.93 0.16 -2.43
N THR A 299 18.68 0.98 -1.73
CA THR A 299 18.26 2.29 -1.25
C THR A 299 17.53 3.06 -2.36
N LYS A 300 16.30 3.51 -2.09
CA LYS A 300 15.53 4.54 -2.83
C LYS A 300 14.65 4.11 -4.01
N ALA A 301 14.67 2.89 -4.54
CA ALA A 301 13.90 2.59 -5.76
C ALA A 301 12.48 2.03 -5.52
N SER A 302 12.17 1.53 -4.33
CA SER A 302 10.89 0.82 -4.09
C SER A 302 9.75 1.72 -3.60
N LEU A 303 10.03 2.82 -2.91
CA LEU A 303 8.99 3.76 -2.47
C LEU A 303 8.57 4.72 -3.59
N SER A 304 9.48 5.11 -4.49
CA SER A 304 9.15 5.97 -5.64
C SER A 304 8.22 5.32 -6.66
N SER A 305 8.08 4.00 -6.69
CA SER A 305 7.13 3.32 -7.58
C SER A 305 5.67 3.40 -7.08
N VAL A 306 5.46 3.66 -5.80
CA VAL A 306 4.13 3.85 -5.22
C VAL A 306 3.62 5.26 -5.52
N SER A 307 4.49 6.28 -5.44
CA SER A 307 4.11 7.69 -5.70
C SER A 307 3.91 8.02 -7.19
N ASN A 308 4.61 7.36 -8.12
CA ASN A 308 4.48 7.64 -9.55
C ASN A 308 3.16 7.15 -10.17
N ASN A 309 2.45 6.24 -9.53
CA ASN A 309 1.09 5.85 -9.96
C ASN A 309 0.00 6.84 -9.55
N PHE A 310 0.28 7.71 -8.56
CA PHE A 310 -0.67 8.71 -8.06
C PHE A 310 -0.81 9.91 -9.00
N VAL A 311 0.30 10.38 -9.60
CA VAL A 311 0.30 11.58 -10.44
C VAL A 311 -0.34 11.34 -11.82
N MET A 312 -0.35 10.10 -12.33
CA MET A 312 -0.83 9.81 -13.70
C MET A 312 -2.31 9.43 -13.78
N ARG A 313 -3.02 9.14 -12.68
CA ARG A 313 -4.45 8.81 -12.71
C ARG A 313 -5.37 10.03 -12.60
N ASN A 314 -4.89 11.16 -12.14
CA ASN A 314 -5.69 12.39 -12.00
C ASN A 314 -5.70 13.29 -13.24
N ILE A 315 -5.11 12.87 -14.37
CA ILE A 315 -5.09 13.67 -15.63
C ILE A 315 -6.01 13.07 -16.71
N ALA A 316 -6.68 11.95 -16.46
CA ALA A 316 -7.53 11.25 -17.44
C ALA A 316 -8.93 10.91 -16.91
N SER A 317 -9.63 11.93 -16.37
CA SER A 317 -11.11 11.87 -16.19
C SER A 317 -11.72 13.27 -16.29
#